data_1e5a0c654a04596d4d80f911408815fd
#
_entry.id   1e5a0c654a04596d4d80f911408815fd
#
_cell.length_a   1.000
_cell.length_b   1.000
_cell.length_c   1.000
_cell.angle_alpha   90.00
_cell.angle_beta   90.00
_cell.angle_gamma   90.00
#
_symmetry.space_group_name_H-M   'P 1'
#
loop_
_entity.id
_entity.type
_entity.pdbx_description
1 polymer ?
#
loop_
_entity_poly.entity_id
_entity_poly.type
_entity_poly.pdbx_seq_one_letter_code
_entity_poly.pdbx_strand_id
1 'polypeptide(L)'
;MIPTIKGSILGASLLLVAATAASAATLAVDINGGGTIVTETGFTGYTATVAGALQTTFAYTDTSNGTDVTFTVTGLNGDNNRERGAIADIGVFTYGDLYRDILFDNATGGADAFDITFSGLVANAAYSFKFYAFDNNQSDGHTNTFTLNTAGATFNAIFIDTSGATGGTGVITDAGTPTTNSQYALTLAGTTNNLGNISFTQTGSAYPVLNGFEITPVPEPSSAMALVSSIALLLGIRRRRTA
;
A
#
# COMPACT_ATOMS: atom_id res chain seq x y z
N MET A 1 -69.66 32.72 -8.04
CA MET A 1 -68.45 32.64 -8.85
C MET A 1 -67.27 32.25 -7.93
N ILE A 2 -66.76 31.03 -8.03
CA ILE A 2 -65.65 30.55 -7.22
C ILE A 2 -64.41 30.49 -8.15
N PRO A 3 -63.33 31.15 -7.83
CA PRO A 3 -62.12 31.07 -8.68
C PRO A 3 -61.36 29.71 -8.49
N THR A 4 -61.18 29.03 -9.59
CA THR A 4 -60.37 27.78 -9.65
C THR A 4 -58.92 28.16 -9.63
N ILE A 5 -58.21 27.81 -8.56
CA ILE A 5 -56.74 27.92 -8.46
C ILE A 5 -56.12 26.73 -9.17
N LYS A 6 -55.50 26.95 -10.33
CA LYS A 6 -54.67 25.96 -11.00
C LYS A 6 -53.33 25.88 -10.31
N GLY A 7 -53.11 24.83 -9.51
CA GLY A 7 -51.83 24.54 -8.92
C GLY A 7 -50.88 23.97 -9.96
N SER A 8 -49.84 24.73 -10.34
CA SER A 8 -48.71 24.21 -11.11
C SER A 8 -47.80 23.33 -10.21
N ILE A 9 -47.79 22.04 -10.48
CA ILE A 9 -46.82 21.13 -9.87
C ILE A 9 -45.50 21.30 -10.61
N LEU A 10 -44.58 22.06 -10.03
CA LEU A 10 -43.19 22.09 -10.50
C LEU A 10 -42.52 20.75 -10.12
N GLY A 11 -42.39 19.89 -11.09
CA GLY A 11 -41.61 18.63 -10.93
C GLY A 11 -40.14 18.95 -10.77
N ALA A 12 -39.62 18.86 -9.53
CA ALA A 12 -38.19 18.92 -9.27
C ALA A 12 -37.61 17.60 -9.71
N SER A 13 -36.98 17.56 -10.89
CA SER A 13 -36.15 16.45 -11.34
C SER A 13 -34.89 16.37 -10.46
N LEU A 14 -34.85 15.38 -9.60
CA LEU A 14 -33.65 15.07 -8.79
C LEU A 14 -32.62 14.46 -9.72
N LEU A 15 -31.61 15.22 -10.15
CA LEU A 15 -30.47 14.72 -10.90
C LEU A 15 -29.57 13.95 -9.90
N LEU A 16 -29.69 12.64 -9.88
CA LEU A 16 -28.78 11.77 -9.12
C LEU A 16 -27.48 11.69 -9.89
N VAL A 17 -26.53 12.55 -9.57
CA VAL A 17 -25.15 12.41 -10.07
C VAL A 17 -24.53 11.24 -9.32
N ALA A 18 -24.46 10.07 -9.94
CA ALA A 18 -23.65 8.97 -9.47
C ALA A 18 -22.18 9.41 -9.59
N ALA A 19 -21.56 9.79 -8.49
CA ALA A 19 -20.11 9.94 -8.42
C ALA A 19 -19.54 8.54 -8.61
N THR A 20 -19.01 8.26 -9.79
CA THR A 20 -18.16 7.08 -10.00
C THR A 20 -16.92 7.30 -9.13
N ALA A 21 -16.76 6.50 -8.09
CA ALA A 21 -15.48 6.43 -7.39
C ALA A 21 -14.44 6.06 -8.44
N ALA A 22 -13.55 6.97 -8.77
CA ALA A 22 -12.37 6.62 -9.57
C ALA A 22 -11.66 5.49 -8.83
N SER A 23 -11.39 4.39 -9.51
CA SER A 23 -10.56 3.33 -8.94
C SER A 23 -9.21 3.95 -8.61
N ALA A 24 -8.85 3.91 -7.35
CA ALA A 24 -7.55 4.40 -6.91
C ALA A 24 -6.46 3.59 -7.64
N ALA A 25 -5.54 4.29 -8.30
CA ALA A 25 -4.42 3.62 -8.98
C ALA A 25 -3.51 2.97 -7.94
N THR A 26 -3.06 1.74 -8.20
CA THR A 26 -2.05 1.07 -7.40
C THR A 26 -0.67 1.31 -8.03
N LEU A 27 0.29 1.75 -7.22
CA LEU A 27 1.70 1.67 -7.60
C LEU A 27 2.23 0.32 -7.12
N ALA A 28 2.68 -0.52 -8.05
CA ALA A 28 3.33 -1.80 -7.78
C ALA A 28 4.79 -1.73 -8.23
N VAL A 29 5.72 -2.08 -7.35
CA VAL A 29 7.17 -2.00 -7.59
C VAL A 29 7.83 -3.33 -7.30
N ASP A 30 8.61 -3.80 -8.25
CA ASP A 30 9.49 -4.97 -8.17
C ASP A 30 10.94 -4.49 -7.98
N ILE A 31 11.60 -4.98 -6.94
CA ILE A 31 12.98 -4.61 -6.61
C ILE A 31 13.93 -5.63 -7.24
N ASN A 32 14.53 -5.22 -8.35
CA ASN A 32 15.48 -6.05 -9.07
C ASN A 32 16.88 -6.01 -8.44
N GLY A 33 17.49 -7.16 -8.29
CA GLY A 33 18.84 -7.35 -7.73
C GLY A 33 19.95 -7.34 -8.78
N GLY A 34 21.17 -7.60 -8.35
CA GLY A 34 22.41 -7.46 -9.10
C GLY A 34 22.71 -8.50 -10.19
N GLY A 35 21.71 -9.16 -10.75
CA GLY A 35 21.85 -10.17 -11.80
C GLY A 35 21.10 -9.84 -13.10
N THR A 36 20.40 -10.80 -13.63
CA THR A 36 19.51 -10.61 -14.78
C THR A 36 18.27 -9.83 -14.35
N ILE A 37 18.10 -8.61 -14.85
CA ILE A 37 16.94 -7.78 -14.53
C ILE A 37 15.72 -8.33 -15.27
N VAL A 38 14.79 -8.89 -14.50
CA VAL A 38 13.47 -9.31 -14.99
C VAL A 38 12.44 -8.72 -14.03
N THR A 39 11.52 -7.95 -14.57
CA THR A 39 10.46 -7.31 -13.77
C THR A 39 9.18 -8.12 -13.88
N GLU A 40 8.55 -8.38 -12.74
CA GLU A 40 7.25 -9.06 -12.65
C GLU A 40 6.18 -8.31 -13.45
N THR A 41 5.35 -9.07 -14.17
CA THR A 41 4.27 -8.51 -14.98
C THR A 41 3.28 -7.70 -14.15
N GLY A 42 3.07 -6.44 -14.53
CA GLY A 42 2.18 -5.51 -13.81
C GLY A 42 2.89 -4.68 -12.74
N PHE A 43 4.20 -4.89 -12.54
CA PHE A 43 5.03 -4.10 -11.64
C PHE A 43 5.92 -3.13 -12.42
N THR A 44 6.36 -2.08 -11.75
CA THR A 44 7.43 -1.18 -12.21
C THR A 44 8.74 -1.67 -11.64
N GLY A 45 9.71 -1.99 -12.49
CA GLY A 45 11.02 -2.46 -12.04
C GLY A 45 11.84 -1.34 -11.41
N TYR A 46 12.47 -1.62 -10.28
CA TYR A 46 13.46 -0.77 -9.64
C TYR A 46 14.77 -1.56 -9.45
N THR A 47 15.82 -1.17 -10.13
CA THR A 47 17.13 -1.79 -9.94
C THR A 47 17.85 -1.13 -8.78
N ALA A 48 17.94 -1.85 -7.66
CA ALA A 48 18.70 -1.41 -6.49
C ALA A 48 20.20 -1.44 -6.81
N THR A 49 20.84 -0.29 -6.78
CA THR A 49 22.29 -0.17 -6.95
C THR A 49 22.94 0.07 -5.59
N VAL A 50 23.70 -0.89 -5.17
CA VAL A 50 24.66 -1.04 -4.06
C VAL A 50 24.78 0.04 -2.97
N ALA A 51 24.85 -0.47 -1.73
CA ALA A 51 25.42 0.10 -0.49
C ALA A 51 25.04 1.52 -0.07
N GLY A 52 24.34 1.63 1.05
CA GLY A 52 23.95 2.88 1.68
C GLY A 52 22.47 3.19 1.56
N ALA A 53 22.10 4.46 1.52
CA ALA A 53 20.73 4.87 1.29
C ALA A 53 20.35 4.70 -0.18
N LEU A 54 19.27 3.96 -0.46
CA LEU A 54 18.68 3.87 -1.78
C LEU A 54 17.54 4.88 -1.87
N GLN A 55 17.48 5.63 -2.95
CA GLN A 55 16.39 6.55 -3.20
C GLN A 55 15.99 6.53 -4.67
N THR A 56 14.70 6.46 -4.94
CA THR A 56 14.13 6.60 -6.29
C THR A 56 12.76 7.25 -6.23
N THR A 57 12.31 7.73 -7.38
CA THR A 57 11.01 8.39 -7.52
C THR A 57 10.20 7.63 -8.57
N PHE A 58 8.97 7.33 -8.24
CA PHE A 58 8.01 6.67 -9.14
C PHE A 58 6.90 7.64 -9.52
N ALA A 59 6.49 7.60 -10.78
CA ALA A 59 5.28 8.30 -11.21
C ALA A 59 4.05 7.70 -10.51
N TYR A 60 3.34 8.51 -9.74
CA TYR A 60 2.17 8.09 -9.00
C TYR A 60 1.21 9.27 -8.84
N THR A 61 -0.03 9.08 -9.27
CA THR A 61 -1.00 10.19 -9.38
C THR A 61 -1.67 10.56 -8.06
N ASP A 62 -1.65 9.67 -7.08
CA ASP A 62 -2.22 9.94 -5.75
C ASP A 62 -1.14 10.46 -4.79
N THR A 63 -0.60 11.62 -5.12
CA THR A 63 0.45 12.31 -4.37
C THR A 63 0.07 13.76 -4.10
N SER A 64 0.76 14.42 -3.19
CA SER A 64 0.53 15.82 -2.83
C SER A 64 0.74 16.78 -4.01
N ASN A 65 1.58 16.41 -4.97
CA ASN A 65 1.84 17.17 -6.22
C ASN A 65 1.16 16.55 -7.45
N GLY A 66 0.46 15.40 -7.30
CA GLY A 66 -0.25 14.70 -8.36
C GLY A 66 0.64 13.97 -9.38
N THR A 67 1.94 13.80 -9.10
CA THR A 67 2.88 13.23 -10.08
C THR A 67 3.76 12.11 -9.56
N ASP A 68 4.34 12.23 -8.36
CA ASP A 68 5.43 11.36 -7.95
C ASP A 68 5.39 11.00 -6.47
N VAL A 69 5.80 9.77 -6.16
CA VAL A 69 6.16 9.31 -4.81
C VAL A 69 7.64 8.96 -4.76
N THR A 70 8.32 9.38 -3.71
CA THR A 70 9.71 9.01 -3.47
C THR A 70 9.78 7.85 -2.50
N PHE A 71 10.45 6.77 -2.92
CA PHE A 71 10.80 5.62 -2.10
C PHE A 71 12.24 5.75 -1.66
N THR A 72 12.49 5.60 -0.37
CA THR A 72 13.83 5.68 0.22
C THR A 72 14.03 4.50 1.16
N VAL A 73 15.19 3.84 1.06
CA VAL A 73 15.65 2.85 2.02
C VAL A 73 16.93 3.33 2.65
N THR A 74 17.01 3.30 3.97
CA THR A 74 18.19 3.70 4.75
C THR A 74 18.56 2.61 5.75
N GLY A 75 19.80 2.61 6.22
CA GLY A 75 20.27 1.61 7.18
C GLY A 75 20.86 0.35 6.56
N LEU A 76 20.92 0.27 5.22
CA LEU A 76 21.53 -0.85 4.53
C LEU A 76 23.04 -0.89 4.74
N ASN A 77 23.57 -2.03 5.12
CA ASN A 77 25.00 -2.27 5.38
C ASN A 77 25.52 -3.42 4.49
N GLY A 78 26.58 -3.18 3.74
CA GLY A 78 27.26 -4.21 2.94
C GLY A 78 26.65 -4.43 1.54
N ASP A 79 26.61 -5.68 1.10
CA ASP A 79 26.07 -6.13 -0.20
C ASP A 79 24.56 -6.37 -0.05
N ASN A 80 23.77 -5.45 -0.59
CA ASN A 80 22.37 -5.26 -0.17
C ASN A 80 21.34 -5.70 -1.21
N ASN A 81 21.75 -6.23 -2.35
CA ASN A 81 20.84 -6.80 -3.32
C ASN A 81 21.40 -8.11 -3.89
N ARG A 82 20.53 -9.04 -4.18
CA ARG A 82 20.94 -10.34 -4.70
C ARG A 82 19.86 -10.97 -5.57
N GLU A 83 20.29 -11.55 -6.69
CA GLU A 83 19.50 -12.49 -7.46
C GLU A 83 19.51 -13.86 -6.81
N ARG A 84 18.33 -14.47 -6.64
CA ARG A 84 18.13 -15.84 -6.12
C ARG A 84 17.67 -16.82 -7.18
N GLY A 85 17.42 -16.33 -8.41
CA GLY A 85 16.82 -17.08 -9.51
C GLY A 85 15.29 -17.14 -9.43
N ALA A 86 14.66 -17.16 -10.60
CA ALA A 86 13.19 -17.19 -10.72
C ALA A 86 12.62 -18.46 -10.07
N ILE A 87 11.47 -18.32 -9.43
CA ILE A 87 10.65 -19.43 -8.99
C ILE A 87 9.65 -19.71 -10.10
N ALA A 88 9.46 -21.00 -10.45
CA ALA A 88 8.51 -21.35 -11.48
C ALA A 88 7.07 -21.00 -11.06
N ASP A 89 6.33 -20.37 -11.94
CA ASP A 89 4.90 -20.14 -11.77
C ASP A 89 4.15 -21.48 -11.75
N ILE A 90 3.34 -21.71 -10.72
CA ILE A 90 2.61 -22.96 -10.52
C ILE A 90 1.18 -22.68 -10.05
N GLY A 91 0.20 -23.08 -10.84
CA GLY A 91 -1.22 -22.93 -10.47
C GLY A 91 -1.65 -21.48 -10.37
N VAL A 92 -1.97 -21.02 -9.16
CA VAL A 92 -2.37 -19.62 -8.89
C VAL A 92 -1.21 -18.72 -8.46
N PHE A 93 -0.03 -19.29 -8.27
CA PHE A 93 1.21 -18.54 -8.04
C PHE A 93 1.80 -18.12 -9.38
N THR A 94 1.93 -16.82 -9.61
CA THR A 94 2.44 -16.21 -10.84
C THR A 94 3.45 -15.08 -10.58
N TYR A 95 4.00 -14.98 -9.37
CA TYR A 95 4.97 -13.95 -8.95
C TYR A 95 6.40 -14.50 -8.86
N GLY A 96 6.74 -15.40 -9.80
CA GLY A 96 8.05 -16.05 -9.82
C GLY A 96 9.21 -15.08 -10.05
N ASP A 97 9.00 -14.06 -10.87
CA ASP A 97 10.01 -13.03 -11.13
C ASP A 97 10.08 -12.02 -9.98
N LEU A 98 8.97 -11.65 -9.33
CA LEU A 98 8.97 -10.78 -8.15
C LEU A 98 9.82 -11.36 -7.00
N TYR A 99 9.75 -12.68 -6.78
CA TYR A 99 10.53 -13.34 -5.73
C TYR A 99 11.92 -13.81 -6.18
N ARG A 100 12.34 -13.42 -7.36
CA ARG A 100 13.67 -13.72 -7.93
C ARG A 100 14.77 -12.92 -7.26
N ASP A 101 14.50 -11.68 -6.92
CA ASP A 101 15.46 -10.72 -6.44
C ASP A 101 15.11 -10.25 -5.04
N ILE A 102 16.13 -9.94 -4.25
CA ILE A 102 15.97 -9.45 -2.89
C ILE A 102 16.80 -8.19 -2.65
N LEU A 103 16.20 -7.22 -1.98
CA LEU A 103 16.91 -6.24 -1.18
C LEU A 103 17.03 -6.82 0.24
N PHE A 104 18.22 -6.78 0.86
CA PHE A 104 18.43 -7.31 2.19
C PHE A 104 19.50 -6.51 2.94
N ASP A 105 19.51 -6.60 4.25
CA ASP A 105 20.59 -6.12 5.09
C ASP A 105 21.27 -7.30 5.79
N ASN A 106 22.58 -7.39 5.68
CA ASN A 106 23.38 -8.43 6.31
C ASN A 106 24.54 -7.78 7.06
N ALA A 107 24.18 -7.06 8.14
CA ALA A 107 25.16 -6.40 8.98
C ALA A 107 25.91 -7.41 9.84
N THR A 108 27.21 -7.52 9.64
CA THR A 108 28.05 -8.34 10.51
C THR A 108 28.12 -7.70 11.90
N GLY A 109 27.31 -8.21 12.85
CA GLY A 109 27.35 -7.83 14.28
C GLY A 109 26.38 -6.72 14.72
N GLY A 110 25.38 -6.37 13.93
CA GLY A 110 24.28 -5.44 14.28
C GLY A 110 22.91 -6.12 14.34
N ALA A 111 21.89 -5.41 14.77
CA ALA A 111 20.52 -5.80 14.49
C ALA A 111 20.27 -5.54 13.01
N ASP A 112 20.06 -6.60 12.23
CA ASP A 112 19.78 -6.47 10.82
C ASP A 112 18.43 -5.77 10.63
N ALA A 113 18.49 -4.52 10.17
CA ALA A 113 17.32 -3.66 10.01
C ALA A 113 17.57 -2.59 8.96
N PHE A 114 16.53 -2.22 8.22
CA PHE A 114 16.54 -1.03 7.40
C PHE A 114 15.19 -0.29 7.48
N ASP A 115 15.23 1.01 7.22
CA ASP A 115 14.04 1.85 7.17
C ASP A 115 13.58 2.04 5.74
N ILE A 116 12.27 1.87 5.53
CA ILE A 116 11.56 2.14 4.28
C ILE A 116 10.75 3.41 4.48
N THR A 117 10.95 4.42 3.64
CA THR A 117 10.18 5.66 3.69
C THR A 117 9.55 5.97 2.35
N PHE A 118 8.27 6.29 2.39
CA PHE A 118 7.52 6.87 1.28
C PHE A 118 7.23 8.33 1.59
N SER A 119 7.52 9.22 0.64
CA SER A 119 7.26 10.65 0.75
C SER A 119 6.64 11.21 -0.53
N GLY A 120 5.95 12.34 -0.42
CA GLY A 120 5.21 12.94 -1.53
C GLY A 120 3.77 12.45 -1.67
N LEU A 121 3.31 11.51 -0.82
CA LEU A 121 1.92 11.09 -0.76
C LEU A 121 1.00 12.23 -0.30
N VAL A 122 -0.32 12.09 -0.47
CA VAL A 122 -1.26 13.08 0.06
C VAL A 122 -1.18 13.10 1.58
N ALA A 123 -1.07 14.30 2.15
CA ALA A 123 -0.95 14.48 3.60
C ALA A 123 -2.23 14.07 4.33
N ASN A 124 -2.07 13.39 5.47
CA ASN A 124 -3.16 12.88 6.31
C ASN A 124 -4.14 11.94 5.57
N ALA A 125 -3.70 11.31 4.49
CA ALA A 125 -4.50 10.38 3.71
C ALA A 125 -4.17 8.93 4.06
N ALA A 126 -5.18 8.06 3.97
CA ALA A 126 -5.03 6.64 4.25
C ALA A 126 -4.55 5.88 3.00
N TYR A 127 -3.59 4.98 3.20
CA TYR A 127 -3.05 4.09 2.17
C TYR A 127 -2.97 2.65 2.69
N SER A 128 -3.07 1.72 1.76
CA SER A 128 -2.71 0.32 1.94
C SER A 128 -1.32 0.11 1.36
N PHE A 129 -0.42 -0.42 2.17
CA PHE A 129 0.93 -0.82 1.79
C PHE A 129 1.02 -2.33 1.83
N LYS A 130 1.36 -2.95 0.70
CA LYS A 130 1.58 -4.38 0.64
C LYS A 130 3.05 -4.62 0.35
N PHE A 131 3.73 -5.30 1.27
CA PHE A 131 5.13 -5.66 1.17
C PHE A 131 5.26 -7.14 0.83
N TYR A 132 6.25 -7.46 0.00
CA TYR A 132 6.61 -8.81 -0.38
C TYR A 132 7.99 -9.14 0.18
N ALA A 133 8.09 -10.20 0.96
CA ALA A 133 9.33 -10.59 1.63
C ALA A 133 9.50 -12.10 1.62
N PHE A 134 10.40 -12.58 0.77
CA PHE A 134 10.71 -13.99 0.59
C PHE A 134 12.17 -14.17 0.12
N ASP A 135 12.90 -15.06 0.74
CA ASP A 135 14.22 -15.48 0.27
C ASP A 135 14.22 -16.96 -0.11
N ASN A 136 14.29 -17.24 -1.41
CA ASN A 136 14.30 -18.61 -1.96
C ASN A 136 15.45 -19.51 -1.44
N ASN A 137 16.49 -18.92 -0.86
CA ASN A 137 17.63 -19.67 -0.30
C ASN A 137 17.52 -19.94 1.21
N GLN A 138 16.48 -19.44 1.88
CA GLN A 138 16.23 -19.66 3.30
C GLN A 138 15.10 -20.67 3.46
N SER A 139 15.45 -21.91 3.80
CA SER A 139 14.50 -23.02 3.91
C SER A 139 13.92 -23.22 5.31
N ASP A 140 14.33 -22.40 6.27
CA ASP A 140 14.16 -22.67 7.71
C ASP A 140 13.24 -21.68 8.44
N GLY A 141 12.36 -20.99 7.71
CA GLY A 141 11.35 -20.13 8.34
C GLY A 141 11.90 -18.76 8.73
N HIS A 142 12.39 -18.03 7.78
CA HIS A 142 12.88 -16.67 7.93
C HIS A 142 11.73 -15.70 8.24
N THR A 143 11.88 -14.88 9.25
CA THR A 143 10.85 -13.94 9.70
C THR A 143 11.23 -12.51 9.37
N ASN A 144 10.34 -11.79 8.68
CA ASN A 144 10.43 -10.38 8.38
C ASN A 144 9.37 -9.62 9.17
N THR A 145 9.78 -8.62 9.93
CA THR A 145 8.89 -7.80 10.76
C THR A 145 8.91 -6.35 10.27
N PHE A 146 7.74 -5.81 9.97
CA PHE A 146 7.56 -4.43 9.56
C PHE A 146 6.88 -3.64 10.67
N THR A 147 7.50 -2.56 11.12
CA THR A 147 6.99 -1.70 12.19
C THR A 147 6.86 -0.27 11.69
N LEU A 148 5.68 0.33 11.87
CA LEU A 148 5.46 1.74 11.55
C LEU A 148 6.22 2.63 12.56
N ASN A 149 7.05 3.55 12.06
CA ASN A 149 7.87 4.43 12.88
C ASN A 149 7.70 5.93 12.60
N THR A 150 6.86 6.32 11.66
CA THR A 150 6.63 7.74 11.35
C THR A 150 5.80 8.41 12.44
N ALA A 151 6.38 9.42 13.10
CA ALA A 151 5.65 10.25 14.06
C ALA A 151 4.47 10.97 13.40
N GLY A 152 3.29 10.91 14.02
CA GLY A 152 2.06 11.50 13.50
C GLY A 152 1.34 10.68 12.43
N ALA A 153 1.92 9.60 11.93
CA ALA A 153 1.20 8.62 11.15
C ALA A 153 0.41 7.67 12.07
N THR A 154 -0.78 7.26 11.64
CA THR A 154 -1.59 6.28 12.36
C THR A 154 -1.57 4.96 11.61
N PHE A 155 -1.51 3.88 12.36
CA PHE A 155 -1.53 2.53 11.84
C PHE A 155 -2.86 1.86 12.15
N ASN A 156 -3.51 1.34 11.12
CA ASN A 156 -4.67 0.48 11.27
C ASN A 156 -4.34 -0.86 10.61
N ALA A 157 -4.12 -1.89 11.41
CA ALA A 157 -3.91 -3.22 10.89
C ALA A 157 -5.19 -3.74 10.23
N ILE A 158 -5.20 -3.81 8.91
CA ILE A 158 -6.20 -4.58 8.17
C ILE A 158 -5.48 -5.83 7.68
N PHE A 159 -5.73 -6.95 8.35
CA PHE A 159 -5.16 -8.23 7.94
C PHE A 159 -5.83 -8.80 6.72
N ILE A 160 -5.04 -9.20 5.76
CA ILE A 160 -5.46 -10.12 4.70
C ILE A 160 -4.56 -11.36 4.66
N ASP A 161 -3.63 -11.56 5.59
CA ASP A 161 -2.94 -12.85 5.71
C ASP A 161 -2.44 -13.19 7.12
N THR A 162 -2.23 -14.45 7.34
CA THR A 162 -2.18 -15.32 8.51
C THR A 162 -1.15 -15.01 9.60
N SER A 163 -0.36 -13.98 9.50
CA SER A 163 0.65 -13.63 10.50
C SER A 163 0.25 -12.38 11.29
N GLY A 164 -0.24 -12.58 12.50
CA GLY A 164 -0.78 -11.56 13.40
C GLY A 164 -0.02 -10.23 13.44
N ALA A 165 -0.69 -9.10 13.15
CA ALA A 165 -0.20 -7.76 13.49
C ALA A 165 -0.84 -7.28 14.79
N THR A 166 -0.06 -6.70 15.65
CA THR A 166 -0.53 -6.01 16.86
C THR A 166 0.24 -4.70 16.98
N GLY A 167 -0.50 -3.62 17.12
CA GLY A 167 0.09 -2.35 17.55
C GLY A 167 1.06 -1.70 16.56
N GLY A 168 0.78 -1.75 15.24
CA GLY A 168 1.63 -1.10 14.25
C GLY A 168 2.76 -1.97 13.69
N THR A 169 2.75 -3.25 14.00
CA THR A 169 3.76 -4.23 13.54
C THR A 169 3.09 -5.35 12.76
N GLY A 170 3.68 -5.74 11.63
CA GLY A 170 3.27 -6.90 10.85
C GLY A 170 4.43 -7.84 10.59
N VAL A 171 4.16 -9.13 10.47
CA VAL A 171 5.19 -10.18 10.33
C VAL A 171 4.89 -11.06 9.13
N ILE A 172 5.93 -11.33 8.32
CA ILE A 172 5.93 -12.37 7.28
C ILE A 172 6.93 -13.44 7.72
N THR A 173 6.51 -14.70 7.69
CA THR A 173 7.42 -15.83 7.88
C THR A 173 7.48 -16.63 6.59
N ASP A 174 8.61 -16.66 5.94
CA ASP A 174 8.83 -17.47 4.75
C ASP A 174 9.25 -18.87 5.11
N ALA A 175 8.61 -19.86 4.51
CA ALA A 175 8.95 -21.28 4.68
C ALA A 175 8.44 -22.08 3.46
N GLY A 176 9.38 -22.62 2.70
CA GLY A 176 9.07 -23.43 1.53
C GLY A 176 8.70 -22.62 0.28
N THR A 177 8.35 -23.32 -0.78
CA THR A 177 8.03 -22.70 -2.08
C THR A 177 6.68 -21.99 -2.04
N PRO A 178 6.55 -20.77 -2.58
CA PRO A 178 5.28 -20.07 -2.67
C PRO A 178 4.23 -20.86 -3.47
N THR A 179 3.00 -20.85 -3.00
CA THR A 179 1.85 -21.49 -3.66
C THR A 179 0.78 -20.52 -4.10
N THR A 180 0.83 -19.28 -3.59
CA THR A 180 -0.05 -18.16 -4.00
C THR A 180 0.73 -16.86 -4.01
N ASN A 181 0.27 -15.86 -4.77
CA ASN A 181 0.89 -14.54 -4.86
C ASN A 181 0.88 -13.73 -3.56
N SER A 182 0.07 -14.11 -2.58
CA SER A 182 -0.04 -13.43 -1.29
C SER A 182 0.60 -14.20 -0.13
N GLN A 183 1.17 -15.37 -0.37
CA GLN A 183 1.68 -16.22 0.71
C GLN A 183 2.79 -15.55 1.52
N TYR A 184 3.64 -14.78 0.88
CA TYR A 184 4.73 -14.03 1.51
C TYR A 184 4.56 -12.52 1.31
N ALA A 185 3.30 -12.09 1.42
CA ALA A 185 2.92 -10.70 1.38
C ALA A 185 2.26 -10.27 2.68
N LEU A 186 2.53 -9.04 3.09
CA LEU A 186 1.91 -8.41 4.26
C LEU A 186 1.25 -7.11 3.82
N THR A 187 -0.03 -6.97 4.13
CA THR A 187 -0.74 -5.73 3.88
C THR A 187 -0.93 -4.95 5.18
N LEU A 188 -0.45 -3.72 5.19
CA LEU A 188 -0.58 -2.78 6.29
C LEU A 188 -1.35 -1.55 5.81
N ALA A 189 -2.34 -1.09 6.59
CA ALA A 189 -2.98 0.19 6.32
C ALA A 189 -2.39 1.26 7.24
N GLY A 190 -2.05 2.40 6.68
CA GLY A 190 -1.50 3.53 7.42
C GLY A 190 -2.01 4.86 6.89
N THR A 191 -2.05 5.86 7.77
CA THR A 191 -2.32 7.25 7.39
C THR A 191 -1.01 8.01 7.41
N THR A 192 -0.71 8.70 6.33
CA THR A 192 0.47 9.57 6.21
C THR A 192 0.41 10.70 7.25
N ASN A 193 1.56 11.23 7.60
CA ASN A 193 1.63 12.43 8.43
C ASN A 193 1.22 13.70 7.64
N ASN A 194 1.26 14.85 8.30
CA ASN A 194 0.91 16.16 7.71
C ASN A 194 1.84 16.64 6.59
N LEU A 195 2.93 15.92 6.32
CA LEU A 195 3.87 16.17 5.22
C LEU A 195 3.72 15.15 4.08
N GLY A 196 2.75 14.23 4.16
CA GLY A 196 2.58 13.16 3.18
C GLY A 196 3.64 12.06 3.26
N ASN A 197 4.24 11.87 4.44
CA ASN A 197 5.28 10.86 4.66
C ASN A 197 4.75 9.73 5.53
N ILE A 198 5.25 8.51 5.25
CA ILE A 198 5.09 7.35 6.12
C ILE A 198 6.36 6.51 6.03
N SER A 199 6.82 5.95 7.16
CA SER A 199 7.99 5.10 7.19
C SER A 199 7.81 3.88 8.07
N PHE A 200 8.51 2.81 7.69
CA PHE A 200 8.52 1.53 8.36
C PHE A 200 9.95 1.09 8.60
N THR A 201 10.22 0.51 9.78
CA THR A 201 11.44 -0.25 10.01
C THR A 201 11.15 -1.71 9.68
N GLN A 202 11.98 -2.31 8.86
CA GLN A 202 11.96 -3.74 8.60
C GLN A 202 13.13 -4.42 9.31
N THR A 203 12.84 -5.46 10.07
CA THR A 203 13.81 -6.33 10.73
C THR A 203 13.61 -7.78 10.32
N GLY A 204 14.64 -8.62 10.41
CA GLY A 204 14.57 -10.03 10.09
C GLY A 204 15.12 -10.92 11.19
N SER A 205 14.74 -12.21 11.23
CA SER A 205 15.30 -13.18 12.19
C SER A 205 16.76 -13.55 11.90
N ALA A 206 17.17 -13.49 10.63
CA ALA A 206 18.56 -13.60 10.19
C ALA A 206 19.00 -12.30 9.52
N TYR A 207 18.18 -11.77 8.62
CA TYR A 207 18.29 -10.47 7.98
C TYR A 207 16.92 -10.08 7.36
N PRO A 208 16.56 -8.79 7.27
CA PRO A 208 15.36 -8.36 6.59
C PRO A 208 15.50 -8.54 5.08
N VAL A 209 14.39 -8.92 4.42
CA VAL A 209 14.31 -9.15 2.97
C VAL A 209 13.11 -8.40 2.40
N LEU A 210 13.30 -7.69 1.29
CA LEU A 210 12.24 -7.04 0.54
C LEU A 210 12.38 -7.35 -0.96
N ASN A 211 11.34 -7.95 -1.55
CA ASN A 211 11.29 -8.22 -3.00
C ASN A 211 10.57 -7.10 -3.76
N GLY A 212 9.56 -6.50 -3.14
CA GLY A 212 8.76 -5.47 -3.76
C GLY A 212 7.67 -4.94 -2.85
N PHE A 213 6.88 -4.00 -3.37
CA PHE A 213 5.77 -3.43 -2.62
C PHE A 213 4.65 -2.93 -3.54
N GLU A 214 3.46 -2.77 -2.98
CA GLU A 214 2.35 -2.04 -3.59
C GLU A 214 1.87 -0.93 -2.66
N ILE A 215 1.45 0.21 -3.25
CA ILE A 215 0.80 1.31 -2.55
C ILE A 215 -0.55 1.54 -3.21
N THR A 216 -1.63 1.49 -2.43
CA THR A 216 -2.98 1.76 -2.91
C THR A 216 -3.66 2.76 -1.99
N PRO A 217 -4.20 3.88 -2.50
CA PRO A 217 -4.99 4.79 -1.67
C PRO A 217 -6.22 4.08 -1.14
N VAL A 218 -6.53 4.30 0.12
CA VAL A 218 -7.79 3.85 0.71
C VAL A 218 -8.82 4.95 0.49
N PRO A 219 -9.86 4.72 -0.34
CA PRO A 219 -10.89 5.74 -0.56
C PRO A 219 -11.50 6.15 0.77
N GLU A 220 -11.49 7.43 1.08
CA GLU A 220 -12.23 7.90 2.23
C GLU A 220 -13.72 7.54 2.05
N PRO A 221 -14.43 7.13 3.11
CA PRO A 221 -15.86 6.90 3.04
C PRO A 221 -16.50 8.20 2.55
N SER A 222 -16.81 8.18 1.29
CA SER A 222 -16.96 9.34 0.42
C SER A 222 -17.87 10.40 1.05
N SER A 223 -17.48 11.66 0.94
CA SER A 223 -18.32 12.87 1.03
C SER A 223 -19.68 12.71 0.31
N ALA A 224 -19.80 11.76 -0.63
CA ALA A 224 -21.04 11.31 -1.23
C ALA A 224 -22.03 10.73 -0.19
N MET A 225 -21.57 9.96 0.79
CA MET A 225 -22.44 9.48 1.88
C MET A 225 -22.86 10.63 2.81
N ALA A 226 -21.98 11.58 3.08
CA ALA A 226 -22.32 12.79 3.83
C ALA A 226 -23.31 13.68 3.05
N LEU A 227 -23.15 13.78 1.73
CA LEU A 227 -24.06 14.51 0.86
C LEU A 227 -25.44 13.83 0.76
N VAL A 228 -25.49 12.52 0.57
CA VAL A 228 -26.75 11.76 0.56
C VAL A 228 -27.46 11.86 1.90
N SER A 229 -26.73 11.78 3.01
CA SER A 229 -27.29 11.95 4.34
C SER A 229 -27.83 13.36 4.58
N SER A 230 -27.14 14.39 4.12
CA SER A 230 -27.60 15.77 4.25
C SER A 230 -28.82 16.08 3.38
N ILE A 231 -28.89 15.53 2.17
CA ILE A 231 -30.07 15.65 1.28
C ILE A 231 -31.27 14.90 1.88
N ALA A 232 -31.08 13.70 2.42
CA ALA A 232 -32.12 12.93 3.09
C ALA A 232 -32.66 13.67 4.32
N LEU A 233 -31.76 14.31 5.09
CA LEU A 233 -32.15 15.14 6.24
C LEU A 233 -32.98 16.37 5.81
N LEU A 234 -32.56 17.08 4.77
CA LEU A 234 -33.28 18.24 4.23
C LEU A 234 -34.69 17.88 3.70
N LEU A 235 -34.80 16.74 3.03
CA LEU A 235 -36.09 16.24 2.54
C LEU A 235 -37.02 15.80 3.69
N GLY A 236 -36.42 15.20 4.75
CA GLY A 236 -37.17 14.83 5.97
C GLY A 236 -37.71 16.02 6.74
N ILE A 237 -36.94 17.11 6.82
CA ILE A 237 -37.37 18.37 7.48
C ILE A 237 -38.51 19.04 6.70
N ARG A 238 -38.47 19.02 5.36
CA ARG A 238 -39.50 19.60 4.52
C ARG A 238 -40.86 18.91 4.66
N ARG A 239 -40.85 17.57 4.85
CA ARG A 239 -42.09 16.79 5.08
C ARG A 239 -42.78 17.10 6.42
N ARG A 240 -42.04 17.47 7.46
CA ARG A 240 -42.58 17.80 8.77
C ARG A 240 -43.23 19.20 8.86
N ARG A 241 -42.97 20.08 7.90
CA ARG A 241 -43.55 21.45 7.87
C ARG A 241 -44.87 21.56 7.11
N THR A 242 -45.31 20.48 6.46
CA THR A 242 -46.54 20.44 5.65
C THR A 242 -47.65 19.57 6.25
N ALA A 243 -47.50 19.13 7.52
CA ALA A 243 -48.51 18.38 8.27
C ALA A 243 -49.19 19.27 9.35
#